data_6d05645f6fe01051de2d06cdc3ce2b43
#
_entry.id   6d05645f6fe01051de2d06cdc3ce2b43
#
_cell.length_a   1.000
_cell.length_b   1.000
_cell.length_c   1.000
_cell.angle_alpha   90.00
_cell.angle_beta   90.00
_cell.angle_gamma   90.00
#
_symmetry.space_group_name_H-M   'P 1'
#
loop_
_entity.id
_entity.type
_entity.pdbx_description
1 polymer ?
#
loop_
_entity_poly.entity_id
_entity_poly.type
_entity_poly.pdbx_seq_one_letter_code
_entity_poly.pdbx_strand_id
1 'polypeptide(L)'
;MNKWISVAENLPVGNGIIYAGCLEESPTVLVYGRNYEGKEAYGIGEYVRDHNSPQDNGWCGYMHDGWDLDSCNVTHWMSMPEPPSEDKV
;
A
#
# COMPACT_ATOMS: atom_id res chain seq x y z
N MET A 1 12.75 6.88 -12.52
CA MET A 1 12.90 7.31 -11.12
C MET A 1 11.57 7.25 -10.40
N ASN A 2 11.56 6.66 -9.24
CA ASN A 2 10.32 6.51 -8.48
C ASN A 2 9.98 7.81 -7.77
N LYS A 3 8.71 8.15 -7.81
CA LYS A 3 8.20 9.32 -7.11
C LYS A 3 7.07 8.92 -6.21
N TRP A 4 6.94 9.63 -5.11
CA TRP A 4 5.79 9.46 -4.24
C TRP A 4 4.53 9.96 -4.95
N ILE A 5 3.47 9.18 -4.85
CA ILE A 5 2.17 9.50 -5.44
C ILE A 5 1.20 9.77 -4.30
N SER A 6 0.52 10.91 -4.36
CA SER A 6 -0.48 11.25 -3.34
C SER A 6 -1.68 10.32 -3.49
N VAL A 7 -2.17 9.77 -2.37
CA VAL A 7 -3.37 8.93 -2.40
C VAL A 7 -4.61 9.74 -2.81
N ALA A 8 -4.55 11.07 -2.65
CA ALA A 8 -5.65 11.91 -3.10
C ALA A 8 -5.71 12.01 -4.62
N GLU A 9 -4.59 11.76 -5.31
CA GLU A 9 -4.54 11.80 -6.76
C GLU A 9 -4.79 10.43 -7.38
N ASN A 10 -4.13 9.41 -6.84
CA ASN A 10 -4.25 8.04 -7.35
C ASN A 10 -4.01 7.04 -6.24
N LEU A 11 -4.72 5.94 -6.30
CA LEU A 11 -4.46 4.77 -5.47
C LEU A 11 -3.80 3.70 -6.34
N PRO A 12 -3.03 2.77 -5.75
CA PRO A 12 -2.42 1.71 -6.55
C PRO A 12 -3.47 0.92 -7.29
N VAL A 13 -3.20 0.64 -8.56
CA VAL A 13 -4.12 -0.15 -9.39
C VAL A 13 -4.02 -1.61 -8.96
N GLY A 14 -5.17 -2.30 -8.91
CA GLY A 14 -5.19 -3.71 -8.60
C GLY A 14 -4.49 -4.51 -9.70
N ASN A 15 -3.95 -5.66 -9.31
CA ASN A 15 -3.22 -6.53 -10.25
C ASN A 15 -4.12 -7.57 -10.91
N GLY A 16 -5.43 -7.45 -10.75
CA GLY A 16 -6.39 -8.37 -11.35
C GLY A 16 -6.66 -9.62 -10.54
N ILE A 17 -6.03 -9.77 -9.39
CA ILE A 17 -6.25 -10.93 -8.52
C ILE A 17 -7.44 -10.63 -7.62
N ILE A 18 -8.48 -11.48 -7.71
CA ILE A 18 -9.69 -11.31 -6.94
C ILE A 18 -9.86 -12.50 -6.00
N TYR A 19 -9.87 -12.24 -4.71
CA TYR A 19 -10.06 -13.27 -3.69
C TYR A 19 -11.54 -13.32 -3.30
N ALA A 20 -12.03 -14.50 -3.07
CA ALA A 20 -13.43 -14.73 -2.64
C ALA A 20 -14.44 -14.07 -3.60
N GLY A 21 -14.04 -13.83 -4.86
CA GLY A 21 -14.92 -13.26 -5.86
C GLY A 21 -15.19 -11.76 -5.72
N CYS A 22 -14.60 -11.09 -4.72
CA CYS A 22 -14.90 -9.68 -4.50
C CYS A 22 -13.71 -8.84 -4.06
N LEU A 23 -12.62 -9.43 -3.61
CA LEU A 23 -11.46 -8.68 -3.12
C LEU A 23 -10.38 -8.59 -4.20
N GLU A 24 -9.92 -7.39 -4.45
CA GLU A 24 -8.84 -7.13 -5.40
C GLU A 24 -7.72 -6.41 -4.68
N GLU A 25 -6.50 -6.90 -4.85
CA GLU A 25 -5.32 -6.41 -4.15
C GLU A 25 -4.37 -5.75 -5.14
N SER A 26 -3.82 -4.62 -4.76
CA SER A 26 -2.74 -4.00 -5.54
C SER A 26 -1.46 -4.81 -5.37
N PRO A 27 -0.46 -4.59 -6.23
CA PRO A 27 0.89 -5.06 -5.91
C PRO A 27 1.35 -4.46 -4.59
N THR A 28 2.34 -5.09 -3.96
CA THR A 28 2.97 -4.53 -2.77
C THR A 28 3.67 -3.22 -3.12
N VAL A 29 3.45 -2.19 -2.32
CA VAL A 29 4.02 -0.87 -2.56
C VAL A 29 4.62 -0.33 -1.26
N LEU A 30 5.51 0.65 -1.40
CA LEU A 30 5.98 1.42 -0.26
C LEU A 30 4.92 2.46 0.07
N VAL A 31 4.74 2.76 1.34
CA VAL A 31 3.80 3.77 1.78
C VAL A 31 4.46 4.74 2.73
N TYR A 32 3.89 5.94 2.81
CA TYR A 32 4.31 6.99 3.73
C TYR A 32 3.07 7.65 4.29
N GLY A 33 3.15 8.01 5.54
CA GLY A 33 2.04 8.70 6.18
C GLY A 33 2.30 8.91 7.65
N ARG A 34 1.22 8.94 8.42
CA ARG A 34 1.32 9.10 9.87
C ARG A 34 0.78 7.86 10.56
N ASN A 35 1.51 7.41 11.56
CA ASN A 35 1.08 6.26 12.35
C ASN A 35 -0.06 6.66 13.28
N TYR A 36 -0.53 5.71 14.07
CA TYR A 36 -1.64 5.94 14.99
C TYR A 36 -1.35 7.07 15.99
N GLU A 37 -0.08 7.30 16.30
CA GLU A 37 0.32 8.37 17.23
C GLU A 37 0.52 9.72 16.51
N GLY A 38 0.29 9.78 15.21
CA GLY A 38 0.43 11.02 14.46
C GLY A 38 1.84 11.31 13.99
N LYS A 39 2.76 10.37 14.15
CA LYS A 39 4.16 10.54 13.75
C LYS A 39 4.37 10.06 12.33
N GLU A 40 5.27 10.72 11.60
CA GLU A 40 5.62 10.31 10.26
C GLU A 40 6.24 8.93 10.28
N ALA A 41 5.85 8.11 9.32
CA ALA A 41 6.33 6.73 9.25
C ALA A 41 6.29 6.24 7.81
N TYR A 42 7.13 5.26 7.53
CA TYR A 42 7.17 4.56 6.24
C TYR A 42 6.72 3.13 6.47
N GLY A 43 6.14 2.54 5.45
CA GLY A 43 5.69 1.17 5.57
C GLY A 43 5.63 0.47 4.22
N ILE A 44 5.02 -0.70 4.25
CA ILE A 44 4.89 -1.54 3.08
C ILE A 44 3.53 -2.23 3.15
N GLY A 45 2.85 -2.32 2.03
CA GLY A 45 1.56 -2.98 2.01
C GLY A 45 0.87 -2.93 0.67
N GLU A 46 -0.40 -3.30 0.68
CA GLU A 46 -1.24 -3.33 -0.50
C GLU A 46 -2.51 -2.54 -0.25
N TYR A 47 -3.07 -2.00 -1.31
CA TYR A 47 -4.39 -1.39 -1.23
C TYR A 47 -5.42 -2.43 -1.68
N VAL A 48 -6.37 -2.72 -0.82
CA VAL A 48 -7.38 -3.76 -1.05
C VAL A 48 -8.71 -3.11 -1.36
N ARG A 49 -9.33 -3.52 -2.47
CA ARG A 49 -10.66 -3.06 -2.86
C ARG A 49 -11.65 -4.19 -2.68
N ASP A 50 -12.74 -3.88 -2.01
CA ASP A 50 -13.85 -4.83 -1.85
C ASP A 50 -14.96 -4.40 -2.80
N HIS A 51 -15.15 -5.15 -3.88
CA HIS A 51 -16.10 -4.80 -4.92
C HIS A 51 -17.56 -4.94 -4.47
N ASN A 52 -17.78 -5.70 -3.39
CA ASN A 52 -19.13 -5.82 -2.82
C ASN A 52 -19.38 -4.77 -1.74
N SER A 53 -18.33 -4.26 -1.13
CA SER A 53 -18.44 -3.28 -0.04
C SER A 53 -17.35 -2.23 -0.20
N PRO A 54 -17.48 -1.30 -1.17
CA PRO A 54 -16.42 -0.32 -1.43
C PRO A 54 -16.06 0.52 -0.21
N GLN A 55 -16.96 0.66 0.74
CA GLN A 55 -16.65 1.39 1.98
C GLN A 55 -15.60 0.67 2.84
N ASP A 56 -15.35 -0.61 2.57
CA ASP A 56 -14.34 -1.38 3.29
C ASP A 56 -12.99 -1.39 2.57
N ASN A 57 -12.86 -0.66 1.47
CA ASN A 57 -11.56 -0.51 0.81
C ASN A 57 -10.57 0.10 1.79
N GLY A 58 -9.33 -0.36 1.73
CA GLY A 58 -8.33 0.17 2.64
C GLY A 58 -6.95 -0.44 2.43
N TRP A 59 -6.04 0.02 3.26
CA TRP A 59 -4.64 -0.40 3.23
C TRP A 59 -4.42 -1.60 4.15
N CYS A 60 -3.62 -2.54 3.68
CA CYS A 60 -3.25 -3.73 4.44
C CYS A 60 -1.73 -3.80 4.47
N GLY A 61 -1.14 -3.95 5.64
CA GLY A 61 0.30 -4.01 5.81
C GLY A 61 0.71 -3.33 7.09
N TYR A 62 1.99 -2.91 7.17
CA TYR A 62 2.54 -2.37 8.41
C TYR A 62 3.47 -1.20 8.14
N MET A 63 3.47 -0.24 9.06
CA MET A 63 4.51 0.78 9.14
C MET A 63 5.78 0.17 9.74
N HIS A 64 6.92 0.80 9.50
CA HIS A 64 8.20 0.30 9.99
C HIS A 64 8.28 0.22 11.52
N ASP A 65 7.42 0.96 12.20
CA ASP A 65 7.37 0.96 13.67
C ASP A 65 6.35 -0.02 14.24
N GLY A 66 5.74 -0.87 13.38
CA GLY A 66 4.88 -1.94 13.82
C GLY A 66 3.38 -1.67 13.79
N TRP A 67 2.96 -0.44 13.54
CA TRP A 67 1.54 -0.13 13.45
C TRP A 67 0.93 -0.70 12.16
N ASP A 68 -0.26 -1.29 12.28
CA ASP A 68 -1.03 -1.73 11.11
C ASP A 68 -1.38 -0.52 10.24
N LEU A 69 -1.30 -0.65 8.92
CA LEU A 69 -1.68 0.43 8.02
C LEU A 69 -3.14 0.83 8.21
N ASP A 70 -3.98 -0.11 8.61
CA ASP A 70 -5.40 0.16 8.84
C ASP A 70 -5.61 1.16 9.97
N SER A 71 -4.67 1.26 10.90
CA SER A 71 -4.72 2.22 12.01
C SER A 71 -3.98 3.51 11.72
N CYS A 72 -3.41 3.64 10.54
CA CYS A 72 -2.56 4.77 10.17
C CYS A 72 -3.24 5.61 9.10
N ASN A 73 -2.67 6.78 8.84
CA ASN A 73 -3.12 7.64 7.76
C ASN A 73 -2.07 7.63 6.65
N VAL A 74 -2.26 6.76 5.66
CA VAL A 74 -1.36 6.69 4.50
C VAL A 74 -1.68 7.87 3.59
N THR A 75 -0.68 8.68 3.29
CA THR A 75 -0.85 9.86 2.45
C THR A 75 -0.21 9.69 1.08
N HIS A 76 0.82 8.86 0.96
CA HIS A 76 1.56 8.66 -0.28
C HIS A 76 2.00 7.22 -0.43
N TRP A 77 2.23 6.83 -1.66
CA TRP A 77 2.75 5.49 -1.98
C TRP A 77 3.65 5.58 -3.20
N MET A 78 4.45 4.56 -3.39
CA MET A 78 5.26 4.42 -4.61
C MET A 78 5.55 2.95 -4.83
N SER A 79 5.86 2.62 -6.09
CA SER A 79 6.17 1.24 -6.45
C SER A 79 7.42 0.77 -5.73
N MET A 80 7.46 -0.53 -5.44
CA MET A 80 8.66 -1.14 -4.88
C MET A 80 9.81 -1.02 -5.89
N PRO A 81 11.03 -0.85 -5.42
CA PRO A 81 12.18 -0.88 -6.32
C PRO A 81 12.30 -2.26 -6.95
N GLU A 82 12.88 -2.31 -8.14
CA GLU A 82 13.14 -3.58 -8.79
C GLU A 82 14.15 -4.37 -7.98
N PRO A 83 14.02 -5.70 -7.95
CA PRO A 83 15.01 -6.52 -7.26
C PRO A 83 16.37 -6.42 -7.96
N PRO A 84 17.46 -6.64 -7.22
CA PRO A 84 18.77 -6.62 -7.84
C PRO A 84 18.88 -7.74 -8.87
N SER A 85 19.72 -7.51 -9.87
CA SER A 85 19.98 -8.51 -10.87
C SER A 85 20.76 -9.68 -10.25
N GLU A 86 20.41 -10.92 -10.64
CA GLU A 86 21.06 -12.11 -10.09
C GLU A 86 22.57 -12.14 -10.33
N ASP A 87 22.99 -11.62 -11.45
CA ASP A 87 24.42 -11.61 -11.79
C ASP A 87 25.21 -10.54 -11.03
N LYS A 88 24.54 -9.80 -10.18
CA LYS A 88 25.15 -8.77 -9.35
C LYS A 88 25.35 -9.22 -7.91
N VAL A 89 24.96 -10.41 -7.59
CA VAL A 89 25.06 -10.91 -6.23
C VAL A 89 26.48 -11.34 -5.92
#